data_25f5c37c25f5f537828aaf435920507c
#
_entry.id   25f5c37c25f5f537828aaf435920507c
#
_cell.length_a   1.000
_cell.length_b   1.000
_cell.length_c   1.000
_cell.angle_alpha   90.00
_cell.angle_beta   90.00
_cell.angle_gamma   90.00
#
_symmetry.space_group_name_H-M   'P 1'
#
loop_
_entity.id
_entity.type
_entity.pdbx_description
1 polymer ?
#
loop_
_entity_poly.entity_id
_entity_poly.type
_entity_poly.pdbx_seq_one_letter_code
_entity_poly.pdbx_strand_id
1 'polypeptide(L)'
;MLSAYLLVTHGSRDPRPQAGAEQLAQLLCQKLRVEMLAKTQDLTNTELLTNSSVNLVTVREPLVGTACLELAPLPLHEQIQQFGKYASSAGFKHIQILPLFLLPGIHVMEDIPAEVTKARKNFGSDLTIEVRPYLGFHPQISQVLTSNLHGFNADAWILLSHGSRRQGANYPVEALANQLGALAAYWSLEPSWESQAKSLLIKGKRRIGILPYFLFAGGITDAIAQSVKQIKQEYPAVKFHLAKPLGANPELAELILDLTRK
;
A
#
# COMPACT_ATOMS: atom_id res chain seq x y z
N MET A 1 22.34 9.32 1.82
CA MET A 1 21.90 10.28 0.80
C MET A 1 20.47 10.70 1.15
N LEU A 2 20.13 11.98 1.06
CA LEU A 2 18.77 12.43 1.42
C LEU A 2 17.82 12.13 0.26
N SER A 3 16.77 11.34 0.53
CA SER A 3 15.78 10.90 -0.47
C SER A 3 14.45 11.62 -0.32
N ALA A 4 13.83 11.91 -1.46
CA ALA A 4 12.41 12.26 -1.54
C ALA A 4 11.61 11.00 -1.95
N TYR A 5 10.35 10.91 -1.55
CA TYR A 5 9.53 9.73 -1.70
C TYR A 5 8.25 10.05 -2.46
N LEU A 6 7.94 9.27 -3.49
CA LEU A 6 6.73 9.43 -4.28
C LEU A 6 5.91 8.15 -4.24
N LEU A 7 4.78 8.18 -3.54
CA LEU A 7 3.82 7.09 -3.46
C LEU A 7 2.99 7.04 -4.74
N VAL A 8 3.02 5.92 -5.47
CA VAL A 8 2.30 5.77 -6.75
C VAL A 8 1.14 4.82 -6.57
N THR A 9 -0.07 5.29 -6.87
CA THR A 9 -1.31 4.51 -6.88
C THR A 9 -1.76 4.21 -8.31
N HIS A 10 -2.75 3.33 -8.44
CA HIS A 10 -3.38 3.06 -9.74
C HIS A 10 -4.06 4.31 -10.31
N GLY A 11 -4.72 5.07 -9.46
CA GLY A 11 -5.65 6.12 -9.83
C GLY A 11 -7.11 5.65 -9.73
N SER A 12 -8.03 6.57 -9.50
CA SER A 12 -9.45 6.27 -9.35
C SER A 12 -10.30 7.50 -9.67
N ARG A 13 -11.51 7.29 -10.21
CA ARG A 13 -12.54 8.34 -10.29
C ARG A 13 -13.18 8.60 -8.92
N ASP A 14 -13.13 7.64 -8.02
CA ASP A 14 -13.54 7.79 -6.64
C ASP A 14 -12.44 8.56 -5.88
N PRO A 15 -12.73 9.63 -5.14
CA PRO A 15 -11.72 10.41 -4.45
C PRO A 15 -11.12 9.71 -3.21
N ARG A 16 -11.80 8.71 -2.65
CA ARG A 16 -11.37 8.04 -1.41
C ARG A 16 -10.00 7.37 -1.49
N PRO A 17 -9.65 6.63 -2.58
CA PRO A 17 -8.30 6.07 -2.74
C PRO A 17 -7.21 7.14 -2.77
N GLN A 18 -7.44 8.27 -3.41
CA GLN A 18 -6.48 9.37 -3.45
C GLN A 18 -6.29 9.97 -2.05
N ALA A 19 -7.38 10.27 -1.34
CA ALA A 19 -7.32 10.76 0.05
C ALA A 19 -6.59 9.78 0.97
N GLY A 20 -6.80 8.47 0.80
CA GLY A 20 -6.08 7.42 1.54
C GLY A 20 -4.57 7.41 1.24
N ALA A 21 -4.18 7.60 -0.01
CA ALA A 21 -2.76 7.70 -0.39
C ALA A 21 -2.09 8.95 0.20
N GLU A 22 -2.78 10.09 0.18
CA GLU A 22 -2.31 11.34 0.80
C GLU A 22 -2.15 11.19 2.32
N GLN A 23 -3.10 10.53 2.98
CA GLN A 23 -2.99 10.22 4.41
C GLN A 23 -1.80 9.30 4.71
N LEU A 24 -1.54 8.27 3.87
CA LEU A 24 -0.34 7.43 4.00
C LEU A 24 0.95 8.23 3.79
N ALA A 25 0.96 9.15 2.82
CA ALA A 25 2.11 10.03 2.60
C ALA A 25 2.39 10.90 3.83
N GLN A 26 1.35 11.44 4.48
CA GLN A 26 1.49 12.19 5.73
C GLN A 26 2.04 11.33 6.88
N LEU A 27 1.51 10.11 7.06
CA LEU A 27 2.00 9.17 8.07
C LEU A 27 3.47 8.77 7.83
N LEU A 28 3.83 8.51 6.58
CA LEU A 28 5.23 8.23 6.20
C LEU A 28 6.14 9.43 6.50
N CYS A 29 5.71 10.64 6.14
CA CYS A 29 6.45 11.87 6.43
C CYS A 29 6.70 12.03 7.94
N GLN A 30 5.69 11.80 8.77
CA GLN A 30 5.81 11.84 10.23
C GLN A 30 6.84 10.81 10.76
N LYS A 31 6.80 9.58 10.26
CA LYS A 31 7.74 8.53 10.65
C LYS A 31 9.19 8.85 10.24
N LEU A 32 9.37 9.30 9.00
CA LEU A 32 10.68 9.74 8.51
C LEU A 32 11.25 10.89 9.35
N ARG A 33 10.40 11.85 9.74
CA ARG A 33 10.81 12.98 10.60
C ARG A 33 11.29 12.48 11.96
N VAL A 34 10.57 11.57 12.60
CA VAL A 34 10.98 10.96 13.90
C VAL A 34 12.32 10.27 13.77
N GLU A 35 12.55 9.49 12.71
CA GLU A 35 13.86 8.85 12.47
C GLU A 35 15.00 9.84 12.26
N MET A 36 14.75 10.91 11.50
CA MET A 36 15.75 11.93 11.26
C MET A 36 16.14 12.65 12.55
N LEU A 37 15.16 12.97 13.40
CA LEU A 37 15.41 13.59 14.71
C LEU A 37 16.20 12.65 15.63
N ALA A 38 15.85 11.36 15.70
CA ALA A 38 16.58 10.39 16.49
C ALA A 38 18.07 10.28 16.07
N LYS A 39 18.33 10.18 14.75
CA LYS A 39 19.70 10.16 14.22
C LYS A 39 20.49 11.43 14.52
N THR A 40 19.84 12.59 14.56
CA THR A 40 20.48 13.86 14.88
C THR A 40 20.85 13.92 16.39
N GLN A 41 19.98 13.41 17.27
CA GLN A 41 20.26 13.34 18.71
C GLN A 41 21.43 12.41 19.03
N ASP A 42 21.52 11.26 18.35
CA ASP A 42 22.65 10.34 18.53
C ASP A 42 23.98 10.96 18.11
N LEU A 43 23.98 11.73 17.01
CA LEU A 43 25.18 12.45 16.54
C LEU A 43 25.59 13.55 17.53
N THR A 44 24.63 14.35 18.04
CA THR A 44 24.94 15.40 19.03
C THR A 44 25.45 14.85 20.35
N ASN A 45 24.92 13.72 20.83
CA ASN A 45 25.39 13.05 22.03
C ASN A 45 26.82 12.49 21.87
N THR A 46 27.18 12.06 20.66
CA THR A 46 28.55 11.58 20.33
C THR A 46 29.54 12.73 20.21
N GLU A 47 29.13 13.88 19.68
CA GLU A 47 29.97 15.08 19.50
C GLU A 47 30.18 15.89 20.81
N LEU A 48 29.25 15.82 21.77
CA LEU A 48 29.42 16.41 23.10
C LEU A 48 30.56 15.82 23.90
N LEU A 49 31.06 14.62 23.50
CA LEU A 49 32.25 13.99 24.06
C LEU A 49 33.56 14.46 23.41
N THR A 50 33.50 15.23 22.33
CA THR A 50 34.68 15.76 21.61
C THR A 50 34.50 17.23 21.35
N ASN A 51 34.91 18.06 22.30
CA ASN A 51 34.92 19.56 22.26
C ASN A 51 34.95 20.12 20.83
N SER A 52 33.85 20.54 20.26
CA SER A 52 33.81 21.48 19.11
C SER A 52 32.38 21.99 18.86
N SER A 53 32.28 23.28 18.61
CA SER A 53 31.18 24.11 18.21
C SER A 53 29.87 23.38 17.80
N VAL A 54 28.80 23.56 18.57
CA VAL A 54 27.43 23.10 18.25
C VAL A 54 26.98 23.76 16.94
N ASN A 55 27.23 23.13 15.81
CA ASN A 55 26.54 23.47 14.59
C ASN A 55 25.07 23.03 14.74
N LEU A 56 24.16 24.01 14.74
CA LEU A 56 22.73 23.74 14.61
C LEU A 56 22.50 22.93 13.35
N VAL A 57 22.37 21.60 13.49
CA VAL A 57 21.99 20.72 12.38
C VAL A 57 20.54 21.03 12.06
N THR A 58 20.32 21.82 11.03
CA THR A 58 18.96 22.08 10.53
C THR A 58 18.43 20.77 9.95
N VAL A 59 17.56 20.09 10.68
CA VAL A 59 16.89 18.88 10.18
C VAL A 59 15.98 19.28 9.03
N ARG A 60 16.32 18.85 7.82
CA ARG A 60 15.52 19.11 6.63
C ARG A 60 14.24 18.29 6.70
N GLU A 61 13.08 18.90 6.42
CA GLU A 61 11.81 18.19 6.40
C GLU A 61 11.80 17.07 5.32
N PRO A 62 11.28 15.88 5.65
CA PRO A 62 11.12 14.82 4.66
C PRO A 62 10.16 15.26 3.55
N LEU A 63 10.48 14.93 2.30
CA LEU A 63 9.63 15.22 1.16
C LEU A 63 8.93 13.94 0.71
N VAL A 64 7.62 13.89 0.89
CA VAL A 64 6.75 12.78 0.47
C VAL A 64 5.61 13.33 -0.36
N GLY A 65 5.41 12.78 -1.56
CA GLY A 65 4.31 13.13 -2.45
C GLY A 65 3.51 11.91 -2.90
N THR A 66 2.43 12.16 -3.64
CA THR A 66 1.61 11.12 -4.28
C THR A 66 1.50 11.35 -5.78
N ALA A 67 1.36 10.28 -6.56
CA ALA A 67 1.08 10.31 -7.98
C ALA A 67 0.14 9.15 -8.37
N CYS A 68 -0.51 9.27 -9.50
CA CYS A 68 -1.41 8.24 -10.05
C CYS A 68 -0.89 7.74 -11.40
N LEU A 69 -0.93 6.42 -11.60
CA LEU A 69 -0.56 5.81 -12.88
C LEU A 69 -1.57 6.18 -13.97
N GLU A 70 -2.86 6.12 -13.64
CA GLU A 70 -3.98 6.39 -14.54
C GLU A 70 -4.94 7.41 -13.95
N LEU A 71 -5.85 7.90 -14.78
CA LEU A 71 -6.95 8.80 -14.39
C LEU A 71 -6.49 10.12 -13.72
N ALA A 72 -5.24 10.48 -13.89
CA ALA A 72 -4.70 11.79 -13.52
C ALA A 72 -4.68 12.72 -14.74
N PRO A 73 -4.71 14.05 -14.54
CA PRO A 73 -4.59 15.01 -15.65
C PRO A 73 -3.30 14.90 -16.46
N LEU A 74 -2.22 14.45 -15.81
CA LEU A 74 -0.90 14.26 -16.42
C LEU A 74 -0.50 12.79 -16.37
N PRO A 75 0.21 12.26 -17.39
CA PRO A 75 0.79 10.93 -17.34
C PRO A 75 1.81 10.81 -16.20
N LEU A 76 2.04 9.59 -15.70
CA LEU A 76 2.88 9.37 -14.53
C LEU A 76 4.30 9.93 -14.70
N HIS A 77 4.92 9.80 -15.86
CA HIS A 77 6.27 10.35 -16.09
C HIS A 77 6.34 11.87 -15.92
N GLU A 78 5.30 12.61 -16.31
CA GLU A 78 5.25 14.06 -16.11
C GLU A 78 5.03 14.43 -14.65
N GLN A 79 4.18 13.67 -13.93
CA GLN A 79 4.02 13.85 -12.48
C GLN A 79 5.35 13.62 -11.73
N ILE A 80 6.10 12.56 -12.12
CA ILE A 80 7.44 12.28 -11.58
C ILE A 80 8.40 13.44 -11.89
N GLN A 81 8.34 13.98 -13.10
CA GLN A 81 9.20 15.12 -13.50
C GLN A 81 8.88 16.38 -12.70
N GLN A 82 7.61 16.71 -12.49
CA GLN A 82 7.21 17.85 -11.66
C GLN A 82 7.70 17.68 -10.22
N PHE A 83 7.46 16.50 -9.62
CA PHE A 83 7.94 16.18 -8.28
C PHE A 83 9.46 16.21 -8.21
N GLY A 84 10.16 15.72 -9.23
CA GLY A 84 11.61 15.70 -9.31
C GLY A 84 12.22 17.09 -9.38
N LYS A 85 11.63 18.00 -10.17
CA LYS A 85 12.07 19.42 -10.21
C LYS A 85 11.92 20.07 -8.84
N TYR A 86 10.78 19.84 -8.17
CA TYR A 86 10.55 20.37 -6.82
C TYR A 86 11.55 19.76 -5.82
N ALA A 87 11.75 18.44 -5.83
CA ALA A 87 12.71 17.76 -4.97
C ALA A 87 14.14 18.27 -5.19
N SER A 88 14.55 18.45 -6.44
CA SER A 88 15.87 18.98 -6.81
C SER A 88 16.06 20.41 -6.31
N SER A 89 15.07 21.29 -6.49
CA SER A 89 15.12 22.68 -5.97
C SER A 89 15.19 22.73 -4.44
N ALA A 90 14.58 21.73 -3.76
CA ALA A 90 14.70 21.52 -2.31
C ALA A 90 16.01 20.82 -1.91
N GLY A 91 16.91 20.50 -2.86
CA GLY A 91 18.24 19.92 -2.63
C GLY A 91 18.25 18.42 -2.40
N PHE A 92 17.20 17.69 -2.79
CA PHE A 92 17.23 16.24 -2.85
C PHE A 92 17.89 15.78 -4.15
N LYS A 93 18.68 14.72 -4.07
CA LYS A 93 19.38 14.13 -5.23
C LYS A 93 18.90 12.72 -5.55
N HIS A 94 17.96 12.20 -4.77
CA HIS A 94 17.43 10.86 -4.92
C HIS A 94 15.92 10.86 -4.69
N ILE A 95 15.19 10.21 -5.61
CA ILE A 95 13.76 9.96 -5.48
C ILE A 95 13.54 8.47 -5.42
N GLN A 96 12.77 8.03 -4.44
CA GLN A 96 12.27 6.67 -4.36
C GLN A 96 10.79 6.64 -4.76
N ILE A 97 10.49 5.89 -5.81
CA ILE A 97 9.12 5.60 -6.26
C ILE A 97 8.62 4.38 -5.50
N LEU A 98 7.54 4.53 -4.76
CA LEU A 98 6.94 3.51 -3.91
C LEU A 98 5.58 3.09 -4.46
N PRO A 99 5.49 1.97 -5.22
CA PRO A 99 4.22 1.52 -5.78
C PRO A 99 3.28 1.00 -4.69
N LEU A 100 2.16 1.70 -4.44
CA LEU A 100 1.11 1.30 -3.52
C LEU A 100 0.18 0.28 -4.17
N PHE A 101 0.73 -0.87 -4.53
CA PHE A 101 0.03 -2.00 -5.15
C PHE A 101 0.16 -3.23 -4.27
N LEU A 102 -0.87 -4.06 -4.26
CA LEU A 102 -0.89 -5.28 -3.46
C LEU A 102 -0.50 -6.54 -4.24
N LEU A 103 -0.53 -6.48 -5.58
CA LEU A 103 -0.24 -7.63 -6.47
C LEU A 103 0.77 -7.26 -7.54
N PRO A 104 1.58 -8.22 -8.01
CA PRO A 104 2.56 -8.05 -9.09
C PRO A 104 1.86 -8.07 -10.48
N GLY A 105 0.94 -7.11 -10.70
CA GLY A 105 0.26 -6.94 -11.96
C GLY A 105 1.12 -6.24 -13.02
N ILE A 106 0.57 -6.07 -14.24
CA ILE A 106 1.23 -5.39 -15.36
C ILE A 106 1.69 -3.98 -14.98
N HIS A 107 0.88 -3.25 -14.21
CA HIS A 107 1.20 -1.89 -13.78
C HIS A 107 2.50 -1.81 -12.97
N VAL A 108 2.72 -2.77 -12.07
CA VAL A 108 3.92 -2.81 -11.22
C VAL A 108 5.14 -3.31 -12.01
N MET A 109 4.94 -4.31 -12.85
CA MET A 109 6.05 -5.00 -13.52
C MET A 109 6.48 -4.33 -14.82
N GLU A 110 5.61 -3.57 -15.46
CA GLU A 110 5.85 -3.02 -16.80
C GLU A 110 5.57 -1.51 -16.87
N ASP A 111 4.36 -1.05 -16.51
CA ASP A 111 3.94 0.34 -16.75
C ASP A 111 4.73 1.35 -15.90
N ILE A 112 4.81 1.14 -14.58
CA ILE A 112 5.56 2.05 -13.68
C ILE A 112 7.05 2.10 -14.06
N PRO A 113 7.76 0.99 -14.30
CA PRO A 113 9.14 1.01 -14.78
C PRO A 113 9.30 1.77 -16.10
N ALA A 114 8.37 1.61 -17.04
CA ALA A 114 8.40 2.32 -18.33
C ALA A 114 8.22 3.82 -18.13
N GLU A 115 7.26 4.26 -17.33
CA GLU A 115 7.02 5.66 -17.00
C GLU A 115 8.22 6.30 -16.27
N VAL A 116 8.82 5.59 -15.32
CA VAL A 116 10.05 6.05 -14.64
C VAL A 116 11.21 6.18 -15.62
N THR A 117 11.34 5.26 -16.58
CA THR A 117 12.36 5.33 -17.62
C THR A 117 12.19 6.58 -18.51
N LYS A 118 10.94 6.94 -18.84
CA LYS A 118 10.63 8.20 -19.55
C LYS A 118 10.98 9.43 -18.70
N ALA A 119 10.63 9.41 -17.41
CA ALA A 119 10.91 10.52 -16.51
C ALA A 119 12.40 10.79 -16.33
N ARG A 120 13.23 9.75 -16.21
CA ARG A 120 14.69 9.83 -16.03
C ARG A 120 15.39 10.61 -17.16
N LYS A 121 14.89 10.55 -18.38
CA LYS A 121 15.51 11.23 -19.54
C LYS A 121 15.68 12.75 -19.35
N ASN A 122 14.88 13.36 -18.45
CA ASN A 122 14.86 14.80 -18.27
C ASN A 122 15.78 15.30 -17.11
N PHE A 123 16.42 14.39 -16.35
CA PHE A 123 17.21 14.77 -15.18
C PHE A 123 18.72 14.53 -15.32
N GLY A 124 19.17 13.79 -16.33
CA GLY A 124 20.59 13.47 -16.49
C GLY A 124 21.15 12.73 -15.25
N SER A 125 22.33 13.18 -14.80
CA SER A 125 23.03 12.64 -13.61
C SER A 125 22.67 13.35 -12.30
N ASP A 126 21.90 14.43 -12.35
CA ASP A 126 21.72 15.32 -11.19
C ASP A 126 20.69 14.78 -10.19
N LEU A 127 19.78 13.93 -10.65
CA LEU A 127 18.72 13.33 -9.85
C LEU A 127 18.57 11.84 -10.16
N THR A 128 18.82 11.01 -9.18
CA THR A 128 18.60 9.57 -9.27
C THR A 128 17.15 9.24 -8.93
N ILE A 129 16.49 8.42 -9.76
CA ILE A 129 15.12 7.94 -9.52
C ILE A 129 15.17 6.42 -9.40
N GLU A 130 14.71 5.86 -8.30
CA GLU A 130 14.69 4.42 -8.03
C GLU A 130 13.26 3.93 -7.82
N VAL A 131 12.92 2.78 -8.40
CA VAL A 131 11.64 2.11 -8.11
C VAL A 131 11.87 1.08 -7.02
N ARG A 132 11.16 1.22 -5.92
CA ARG A 132 11.19 0.31 -4.78
C ARG A 132 10.22 -0.86 -5.00
N PRO A 133 10.35 -1.96 -4.27
CA PRO A 133 9.37 -3.03 -4.30
C PRO A 133 7.96 -2.51 -4.01
N TYR A 134 6.93 -3.09 -4.64
CA TYR A 134 5.54 -2.74 -4.39
C TYR A 134 5.10 -3.19 -2.98
N LEU A 135 4.11 -2.51 -2.42
CA LEU A 135 3.69 -2.70 -1.02
C LEU A 135 3.32 -4.15 -0.68
N GLY A 136 2.60 -4.85 -1.55
CA GLY A 136 2.20 -6.25 -1.34
C GLY A 136 3.36 -7.26 -1.37
N PHE A 137 4.56 -6.84 -1.78
CA PHE A 137 5.78 -7.65 -1.70
C PHE A 137 6.36 -7.70 -0.27
N HIS A 138 5.91 -6.81 0.61
CA HIS A 138 6.45 -6.76 1.97
C HIS A 138 6.06 -8.02 2.75
N PRO A 139 7.02 -8.74 3.36
CA PRO A 139 6.75 -10.02 4.02
C PRO A 139 5.79 -9.91 5.21
N GLN A 140 5.70 -8.75 5.83
CA GLN A 140 4.83 -8.50 6.98
C GLN A 140 3.43 -7.96 6.59
N ILE A 141 3.06 -7.95 5.31
CA ILE A 141 1.71 -7.49 4.89
C ILE A 141 0.59 -8.33 5.54
N SER A 142 0.86 -9.61 5.85
CA SER A 142 -0.05 -10.48 6.58
C SER A 142 -0.36 -9.98 7.99
N GLN A 143 0.60 -9.34 8.67
CA GLN A 143 0.40 -8.83 10.05
C GLN A 143 -0.61 -7.69 10.07
N VAL A 144 -0.56 -6.78 9.08
CA VAL A 144 -1.55 -5.71 8.94
C VAL A 144 -2.96 -6.26 8.68
N LEU A 145 -3.07 -7.38 7.94
CA LEU A 145 -4.34 -8.06 7.73
C LEU A 145 -4.83 -8.77 9.00
N THR A 146 -3.92 -9.33 9.79
CA THR A 146 -4.26 -10.06 11.01
C THR A 146 -4.93 -9.15 12.04
N SER A 147 -4.56 -7.87 12.12
CA SER A 147 -5.21 -6.92 13.02
C SER A 147 -6.71 -6.75 12.70
N ASN A 148 -7.11 -6.91 11.44
CA ASN A 148 -8.51 -6.85 11.00
C ASN A 148 -9.31 -8.14 11.32
N LEU A 149 -8.67 -9.24 11.73
CA LEU A 149 -9.35 -10.48 12.14
C LEU A 149 -9.85 -10.41 13.57
N HIS A 150 -9.33 -9.51 14.38
CA HIS A 150 -9.72 -9.37 15.79
C HIS A 150 -11.15 -8.81 15.93
N GLY A 151 -11.87 -9.29 16.92
CA GLY A 151 -13.23 -8.84 17.24
C GLY A 151 -14.37 -9.61 16.59
N PHE A 152 -14.09 -10.55 15.66
CA PHE A 152 -15.09 -11.46 15.11
C PHE A 152 -14.61 -12.92 15.17
N ASN A 153 -15.27 -13.72 16.00
CA ASN A 153 -14.96 -15.16 16.11
C ASN A 153 -15.60 -15.92 14.93
N ALA A 154 -14.90 -15.95 13.79
CA ALA A 154 -15.34 -16.65 12.59
C ALA A 154 -15.06 -18.16 12.67
N ASP A 155 -15.97 -18.98 12.07
CA ASP A 155 -15.70 -20.40 11.81
C ASP A 155 -14.80 -20.60 10.58
N ALA A 156 -14.74 -19.60 9.71
CA ALA A 156 -13.88 -19.55 8.54
C ALA A 156 -13.74 -18.09 8.04
N TRP A 157 -12.60 -17.80 7.44
CA TRP A 157 -12.31 -16.53 6.77
C TRP A 157 -12.16 -16.73 5.26
N ILE A 158 -12.57 -15.72 4.50
CA ILE A 158 -12.36 -15.59 3.06
C ILE A 158 -11.51 -14.36 2.83
N LEU A 159 -10.31 -14.52 2.25
CA LEU A 159 -9.48 -13.41 1.78
C LEU A 159 -9.93 -13.03 0.38
N LEU A 160 -10.53 -11.86 0.23
CA LEU A 160 -11.13 -11.39 -1.01
C LEU A 160 -10.24 -10.35 -1.68
N SER A 161 -9.66 -10.71 -2.82
CA SER A 161 -8.89 -9.82 -3.70
C SER A 161 -9.65 -9.51 -4.98
N HIS A 162 -9.15 -8.53 -5.76
CA HIS A 162 -9.73 -8.26 -7.08
C HIS A 162 -9.61 -9.48 -8.02
N GLY A 163 -8.50 -10.17 -7.96
CA GLY A 163 -8.13 -11.23 -8.90
C GLY A 163 -7.45 -10.70 -10.17
N SER A 164 -6.65 -11.54 -10.80
CA SER A 164 -5.95 -11.24 -12.06
C SER A 164 -6.07 -12.40 -13.02
N ARG A 165 -6.35 -12.11 -14.29
CA ARG A 165 -6.37 -13.11 -15.38
C ARG A 165 -4.97 -13.51 -15.83
N ARG A 166 -3.93 -12.78 -15.41
CA ARG A 166 -2.53 -13.11 -15.71
C ARG A 166 -2.15 -14.39 -14.94
N GLN A 167 -1.59 -15.34 -15.65
CA GLN A 167 -1.13 -16.60 -15.05
C GLN A 167 -0.12 -16.34 -13.93
N GLY A 168 -0.33 -16.96 -12.78
CA GLY A 168 0.55 -16.86 -11.60
C GLY A 168 0.37 -15.59 -10.76
N ALA A 169 -0.35 -14.57 -11.23
CA ALA A 169 -0.51 -13.31 -10.49
C ALA A 169 -1.35 -13.44 -9.20
N ASN A 170 -2.11 -14.54 -9.07
CA ASN A 170 -2.93 -14.82 -7.88
C ASN A 170 -2.19 -15.64 -6.80
N TYR A 171 -1.04 -16.27 -7.11
CA TYR A 171 -0.26 -17.03 -6.13
C TYR A 171 0.06 -16.27 -4.83
N PRO A 172 0.41 -14.98 -4.86
CA PRO A 172 0.63 -14.23 -3.62
C PRO A 172 -0.62 -14.15 -2.74
N VAL A 173 -1.83 -14.06 -3.34
CA VAL A 173 -3.10 -14.06 -2.60
C VAL A 173 -3.38 -15.42 -1.99
N GLU A 174 -3.15 -16.49 -2.74
CA GLU A 174 -3.33 -17.87 -2.27
C GLU A 174 -2.36 -18.20 -1.12
N ALA A 175 -1.10 -17.82 -1.27
CA ALA A 175 -0.09 -17.98 -0.21
C ALA A 175 -0.46 -17.21 1.06
N LEU A 176 -0.91 -15.96 0.89
CA LEU A 176 -1.36 -15.10 1.98
C LEU A 176 -2.61 -15.65 2.66
N ALA A 177 -3.59 -16.13 1.90
CA ALA A 177 -4.78 -16.78 2.43
C ALA A 177 -4.42 -18.03 3.25
N ASN A 178 -3.54 -18.88 2.74
CA ASN A 178 -3.05 -20.06 3.46
C ASN A 178 -2.35 -19.66 4.78
N GLN A 179 -1.50 -18.64 4.77
CA GLN A 179 -0.83 -18.13 5.96
C GLN A 179 -1.82 -17.62 7.03
N LEU A 180 -2.93 -17.04 6.60
CA LEU A 180 -3.99 -16.52 7.49
C LEU A 180 -5.02 -17.60 7.88
N GLY A 181 -4.91 -18.83 7.39
CA GLY A 181 -5.94 -19.87 7.56
C GLY A 181 -7.27 -19.52 6.90
N ALA A 182 -7.24 -18.72 5.83
CA ALA A 182 -8.39 -18.25 5.08
C ALA A 182 -8.51 -18.96 3.71
N LEU A 183 -9.68 -18.87 3.07
CA LEU A 183 -9.88 -19.26 1.68
C LEU A 183 -9.64 -18.06 0.77
N ALA A 184 -8.85 -18.25 -0.28
CA ALA A 184 -8.71 -17.22 -1.30
C ALA A 184 -9.98 -17.13 -2.15
N ALA A 185 -10.41 -15.90 -2.44
CA ALA A 185 -11.52 -15.61 -3.34
C ALA A 185 -11.28 -14.33 -4.12
N TYR A 186 -11.98 -14.18 -5.23
CA TYR A 186 -11.76 -13.07 -6.15
C TYR A 186 -13.07 -12.36 -6.47
N TRP A 187 -12.98 -11.05 -6.72
CA TRP A 187 -14.10 -10.24 -7.16
C TRP A 187 -14.41 -10.43 -8.66
N SER A 188 -13.38 -10.54 -9.49
CA SER A 188 -13.51 -10.58 -10.96
C SER A 188 -13.33 -11.96 -11.58
N LEU A 189 -13.08 -13.00 -10.77
CA LEU A 189 -12.76 -14.36 -11.21
C LEU A 189 -13.36 -15.41 -10.25
N GLU A 190 -13.38 -16.67 -10.70
CA GLU A 190 -13.59 -17.81 -9.81
C GLU A 190 -12.26 -18.27 -9.13
N PRO A 191 -12.32 -18.79 -7.91
CA PRO A 191 -13.53 -18.87 -7.08
C PRO A 191 -13.96 -17.49 -6.58
N SER A 192 -15.24 -17.11 -6.82
CA SER A 192 -15.83 -15.90 -6.26
C SER A 192 -16.03 -16.03 -4.75
N TRP A 193 -16.15 -14.91 -4.04
CA TRP A 193 -16.39 -14.96 -2.60
C TRP A 193 -17.75 -15.59 -2.27
N GLU A 194 -18.77 -15.41 -3.13
CA GLU A 194 -20.08 -16.03 -3.01
C GLU A 194 -20.00 -17.55 -3.16
N SER A 195 -19.22 -18.04 -4.13
CA SER A 195 -19.02 -19.49 -4.33
C SER A 195 -18.30 -20.11 -3.14
N GLN A 196 -17.30 -19.44 -2.59
CA GLN A 196 -16.59 -19.86 -1.38
C GLN A 196 -17.52 -19.84 -0.15
N ALA A 197 -18.32 -18.77 0.02
CA ALA A 197 -19.28 -18.68 1.11
C ALA A 197 -20.29 -19.84 1.06
N LYS A 198 -20.87 -20.14 -0.11
CA LYS A 198 -21.80 -21.27 -0.31
C LYS A 198 -21.12 -22.61 0.03
N SER A 199 -19.89 -22.82 -0.40
CA SER A 199 -19.11 -24.02 -0.04
C SER A 199 -18.94 -24.16 1.48
N LEU A 200 -18.64 -23.05 2.19
CA LEU A 200 -18.54 -23.04 3.65
C LEU A 200 -19.87 -23.35 4.34
N LEU A 201 -20.99 -22.84 3.81
CA LEU A 201 -22.34 -23.14 4.33
C LEU A 201 -22.67 -24.64 4.21
N ILE A 202 -22.34 -25.27 3.09
CA ILE A 202 -22.50 -26.72 2.89
C ILE A 202 -21.68 -27.51 3.93
N LYS A 203 -20.48 -27.02 4.28
CA LYS A 203 -19.62 -27.59 5.33
C LYS A 203 -20.08 -27.26 6.76
N GLY A 204 -21.27 -26.69 6.94
CA GLY A 204 -21.85 -26.39 8.24
C GLY A 204 -21.33 -25.15 8.93
N LYS A 205 -20.50 -24.30 8.27
CA LYS A 205 -20.03 -23.05 8.85
C LYS A 205 -21.16 -22.03 8.93
N ARG A 206 -21.24 -21.29 10.04
CA ARG A 206 -22.32 -20.33 10.32
C ARG A 206 -21.83 -18.93 10.68
N ARG A 207 -20.52 -18.77 10.91
CA ARG A 207 -19.88 -17.47 11.16
C ARG A 207 -18.75 -17.32 10.15
N ILE A 208 -18.98 -16.52 9.10
CA ILE A 208 -18.07 -16.38 7.97
C ILE A 208 -17.54 -14.93 7.96
N GLY A 209 -16.24 -14.78 8.07
CA GLY A 209 -15.55 -13.51 7.90
C GLY A 209 -15.09 -13.30 6.46
N ILE A 210 -15.25 -12.10 5.94
CA ILE A 210 -14.71 -11.67 4.64
C ILE A 210 -13.66 -10.60 4.93
N LEU A 211 -12.43 -10.85 4.51
CA LEU A 211 -11.28 -9.97 4.67
C LEU A 211 -10.90 -9.36 3.31
N PRO A 212 -11.27 -8.11 3.03
CA PRO A 212 -10.95 -7.46 1.77
C PRO A 212 -9.44 -7.18 1.66
N TYR A 213 -8.77 -7.77 0.68
CA TYR A 213 -7.40 -7.45 0.32
C TYR A 213 -7.38 -6.33 -0.72
N PHE A 214 -7.80 -5.16 -0.27
CA PHE A 214 -7.82 -3.89 -1.00
C PHE A 214 -7.15 -2.83 -0.14
N LEU A 215 -6.43 -1.92 -0.79
CA LEU A 215 -5.68 -0.90 -0.06
C LEU A 215 -6.64 0.14 0.54
N PHE A 216 -7.55 0.66 -0.24
CA PHE A 216 -8.48 1.71 0.18
C PHE A 216 -9.94 1.35 -0.13
N ALA A 217 -10.86 2.00 0.57
CA ALA A 217 -12.26 1.98 0.21
C ALA A 217 -12.49 2.68 -1.13
N GLY A 218 -13.46 2.20 -1.92
CA GLY A 218 -13.81 2.73 -3.22
C GLY A 218 -14.96 1.93 -3.84
N GLY A 219 -15.30 2.18 -5.09
CA GLY A 219 -16.47 1.59 -5.74
C GLY A 219 -16.52 0.06 -5.69
N ILE A 220 -15.37 -0.64 -5.81
CA ILE A 220 -15.33 -2.10 -5.71
C ILE A 220 -15.66 -2.57 -4.29
N THR A 221 -15.10 -1.95 -3.26
CA THR A 221 -15.37 -2.32 -1.87
C THR A 221 -16.82 -2.01 -1.48
N ASP A 222 -17.42 -0.97 -2.05
CA ASP A 222 -18.85 -0.67 -1.87
C ASP A 222 -19.73 -1.75 -2.54
N ALA A 223 -19.38 -2.19 -3.74
CA ALA A 223 -20.07 -3.28 -4.43
C ALA A 223 -19.95 -4.60 -3.65
N ILE A 224 -18.78 -4.90 -3.07
CA ILE A 224 -18.58 -6.03 -2.17
C ILE A 224 -19.50 -5.91 -0.94
N ALA A 225 -19.55 -4.74 -0.31
CA ALA A 225 -20.41 -4.53 0.85
C ALA A 225 -21.90 -4.73 0.52
N GLN A 226 -22.33 -4.29 -0.66
CA GLN A 226 -23.69 -4.51 -1.15
C GLN A 226 -23.98 -6.00 -1.40
N SER A 227 -23.04 -6.73 -2.04
CA SER A 227 -23.15 -8.17 -2.27
C SER A 227 -23.23 -8.94 -0.94
N VAL A 228 -22.40 -8.58 0.05
CA VAL A 228 -22.47 -9.17 1.41
C VAL A 228 -23.79 -8.88 2.09
N LYS A 229 -24.40 -7.69 1.87
CA LYS A 229 -25.72 -7.37 2.40
C LYS A 229 -26.82 -8.24 1.77
N GLN A 230 -26.73 -8.53 0.47
CA GLN A 230 -27.67 -9.40 -0.23
C GLN A 230 -27.58 -10.84 0.30
N ILE A 231 -26.39 -11.42 0.43
CA ILE A 231 -26.25 -12.79 0.91
C ILE A 231 -26.70 -12.96 2.38
N LYS A 232 -26.57 -11.91 3.20
CA LYS A 232 -27.15 -11.91 4.57
C LYS A 232 -28.67 -12.06 4.56
N GLN A 233 -29.35 -11.52 3.57
CA GLN A 233 -30.81 -11.67 3.41
C GLN A 233 -31.21 -13.08 2.97
N GLU A 234 -30.40 -13.70 2.10
CA GLU A 234 -30.62 -15.07 1.65
C GLU A 234 -30.38 -16.11 2.76
N TYR A 235 -29.43 -15.82 3.68
CA TYR A 235 -29.04 -16.73 4.76
C TYR A 235 -29.11 -16.06 6.14
N PRO A 236 -30.32 -15.76 6.64
CA PRO A 236 -30.49 -14.98 7.88
C PRO A 236 -29.97 -15.67 9.15
N ALA A 237 -29.84 -17.01 9.13
CA ALA A 237 -29.26 -17.79 10.23
C ALA A 237 -27.71 -17.77 10.26
N VAL A 238 -27.06 -17.14 9.26
CA VAL A 238 -25.61 -17.08 9.12
C VAL A 238 -25.10 -15.69 9.46
N LYS A 239 -24.04 -15.63 10.27
CA LYS A 239 -23.37 -14.37 10.59
C LYS A 239 -22.23 -14.12 9.62
N PHE A 240 -22.42 -13.16 8.71
CA PHE A 240 -21.34 -12.66 7.84
C PHE A 240 -20.74 -11.38 8.44
N HIS A 241 -19.43 -11.34 8.50
CA HIS A 241 -18.67 -10.15 8.88
C HIS A 241 -17.78 -9.71 7.72
N LEU A 242 -17.97 -8.49 7.26
CA LEU A 242 -17.09 -7.86 6.29
C LEU A 242 -16.12 -6.93 7.04
N ALA A 243 -14.84 -7.28 7.03
CA ALA A 243 -13.80 -6.42 7.59
C ALA A 243 -13.59 -5.18 6.70
N LYS A 244 -12.88 -4.19 7.23
CA LYS A 244 -12.49 -3.00 6.45
C LYS A 244 -11.33 -3.32 5.52
N PRO A 245 -11.18 -2.61 4.38
CA PRO A 245 -9.92 -2.57 3.64
C PRO A 245 -8.75 -2.16 4.52
N LEU A 246 -7.51 -2.35 4.05
CA LEU A 246 -6.29 -2.01 4.81
C LEU A 246 -6.31 -0.57 5.32
N GLY A 247 -6.67 0.39 4.47
CA GLY A 247 -6.77 1.81 4.82
C GLY A 247 -5.41 2.45 5.10
N ALA A 248 -5.44 3.76 5.33
CA ALA A 248 -4.27 4.49 5.77
C ALA A 248 -4.13 4.35 7.30
N ASN A 249 -3.13 3.64 7.75
CA ASN A 249 -2.85 3.43 9.17
C ASN A 249 -1.33 3.43 9.46
N PRO A 250 -0.92 3.61 10.73
CA PRO A 250 0.50 3.66 11.11
C PRO A 250 1.27 2.37 10.83
N GLU A 251 0.62 1.20 10.89
CA GLU A 251 1.26 -0.09 10.62
C GLU A 251 1.63 -0.21 9.13
N LEU A 252 0.71 0.18 8.24
CA LEU A 252 0.97 0.18 6.81
C LEU A 252 2.05 1.21 6.43
N ALA A 253 2.06 2.38 7.08
CA ALA A 253 3.11 3.38 6.89
C ALA A 253 4.48 2.86 7.35
N GLU A 254 4.55 1.99 8.38
CA GLU A 254 5.79 1.32 8.79
C GLU A 254 6.31 0.38 7.70
N LEU A 255 5.43 -0.43 7.10
CA LEU A 255 5.84 -1.30 6.00
C LEU A 255 6.38 -0.50 4.80
N ILE A 256 5.76 0.65 4.50
CA ILE A 256 6.23 1.54 3.44
C ILE A 256 7.61 2.12 3.81
N LEU A 257 7.81 2.54 5.05
CA LEU A 257 9.08 3.03 5.55
C LEU A 257 10.18 1.96 5.42
N ASP A 258 9.89 0.72 5.77
CA ASP A 258 10.80 -0.41 5.63
C ASP A 258 11.21 -0.66 4.16
N LEU A 259 10.28 -0.49 3.22
CA LEU A 259 10.58 -0.60 1.79
C LEU A 259 11.54 0.49 1.31
N THR A 260 11.63 1.62 1.99
CA THR A 260 12.57 2.70 1.64
C THR A 260 14.02 2.36 2.00
N ARG A 261 14.24 1.39 2.88
CA ARG A 261 15.55 1.01 3.43
C ARG A 261 16.19 -0.16 2.68
N LYS A 262 15.40 -0.92 1.94
CA LYS A 262 15.83 -2.10 1.16
C LYS A 262 16.23 -1.69 -0.25
#